data_4cfcbed67e2ffc0d40b0c4534d21dcca
#
_entry.id   4cfcbed67e2ffc0d40b0c4534d21dcca
#
_cell.length_a   1.000
_cell.length_b   1.000
_cell.length_c   1.000
_cell.angle_alpha   90.00
_cell.angle_beta   90.00
_cell.angle_gamma   90.00
#
_symmetry.space_group_name_H-M   'P 1'
#
loop_
_entity.id
_entity.type
_entity.pdbx_description
1 polymer ?
#
loop_
_entity_poly.entity_id
_entity_poly.type
_entity_poly.pdbx_seq_one_letter_code
_entity_poly.pdbx_strand_id
1 'polypeptide(L)'
;MTYRTNNLIFCKDKLGNNGLHLKPHPRISRNSRLNCLYENTNCPKQKDAMYHNLRMVYITTPDKATAKNLGHKILKKRLAACANIVDGMESMYWWEGKITEDKECILLIKTHYSNMKQLTKLVEKHHPYDCPCIISYTITEDEGSEGYRNWLYSESQR
;
A
#
# COMPACT_ATOMS: atom_id res chain seq x y z
N MET A 1 -26.83 9.66 -2.96
CA MET A 1 -26.44 10.61 -1.87
C MET A 1 -24.94 10.72 -1.88
N THR A 2 -24.43 11.84 -2.36
CA THR A 2 -22.98 12.11 -2.55
C THR A 2 -22.51 12.98 -1.40
N TYR A 3 -21.63 12.48 -0.54
CA TYR A 3 -20.95 13.28 0.47
C TYR A 3 -19.68 13.89 -0.14
N ARG A 4 -19.68 15.21 -0.29
CA ARG A 4 -18.47 16.01 -0.53
C ARG A 4 -17.90 16.44 0.81
N THR A 5 -16.68 16.08 1.12
CA THR A 5 -15.90 16.67 2.21
C THR A 5 -15.19 17.92 1.67
N ASN A 6 -15.56 19.06 2.21
CA ASN A 6 -14.90 20.34 1.94
C ASN A 6 -13.62 20.43 2.79
N ASN A 7 -12.45 20.49 2.14
CA ASN A 7 -11.21 20.88 2.79
C ASN A 7 -11.21 22.42 2.97
N LEU A 8 -11.48 22.87 4.19
CA LEU A 8 -11.30 24.25 4.61
C LEU A 8 -9.89 24.41 5.19
N ILE A 9 -9.04 25.15 4.48
CA ILE A 9 -7.73 25.57 4.98
C ILE A 9 -7.93 26.94 5.68
N PHE A 10 -7.69 26.98 6.99
CA PHE A 10 -7.69 28.22 7.74
C PHE A 10 -6.29 28.85 7.74
N CYS A 11 -6.14 30.01 7.12
CA CYS A 11 -4.98 30.88 7.31
C CYS A 11 -5.32 32.04 8.23
N LYS A 12 -4.58 32.20 9.34
CA LYS A 12 -4.64 33.41 10.19
C LYS A 12 -3.70 34.47 9.62
N ASP A 13 -4.20 35.70 9.49
CA ASP A 13 -3.35 36.85 9.23
C ASP A 13 -2.59 37.32 10.48
N LYS A 14 -1.55 38.13 10.28
CA LYS A 14 -0.68 38.61 11.37
C LYS A 14 -1.34 39.58 12.35
N LEU A 15 -2.61 39.88 12.21
CA LEU A 15 -3.37 40.85 13.04
C LEU A 15 -4.53 40.26 13.81
N GLY A 16 -4.75 38.93 13.74
CA GLY A 16 -5.69 38.23 14.61
C GLY A 16 -7.18 38.40 14.29
N ASN A 17 -7.54 38.95 13.13
CA ASN A 17 -8.94 39.14 12.74
C ASN A 17 -9.48 38.03 11.86
N ASN A 18 -10.65 37.48 12.24
CA ASN A 18 -11.40 36.51 11.45
C ASN A 18 -12.29 37.26 10.44
N GLY A 19 -11.84 37.34 9.19
CA GLY A 19 -12.60 37.92 8.09
C GLY A 19 -12.90 36.88 7.01
N LEU A 20 -14.18 36.62 6.74
CA LEU A 20 -14.63 35.82 5.58
C LEU A 20 -14.55 36.65 4.32
N HIS A 21 -13.57 36.38 3.46
CA HIS A 21 -13.57 36.89 2.09
C HIS A 21 -13.73 35.74 1.08
N LEU A 22 -14.90 35.65 0.49
CA LEU A 22 -15.17 34.82 -0.68
C LEU A 22 -14.62 35.54 -1.93
N LYS A 23 -13.56 35.00 -2.55
CA LYS A 23 -13.14 35.40 -3.88
C LYS A 23 -13.57 34.33 -4.91
N PRO A 24 -14.09 34.75 -6.10
CA PRO A 24 -14.55 33.80 -7.11
C PRO A 24 -13.36 33.11 -7.81
N HIS A 25 -13.52 31.81 -8.12
CA HIS A 25 -12.55 30.99 -8.81
C HIS A 25 -12.31 31.49 -10.26
N PRO A 26 -11.07 31.74 -10.67
CA PRO A 26 -10.72 31.79 -12.09
C PRO A 26 -10.50 30.38 -12.65
N ARG A 27 -10.99 30.16 -13.86
CA ARG A 27 -10.77 28.93 -14.65
C ARG A 27 -9.27 28.73 -14.87
N ILE A 28 -8.75 27.57 -14.45
CA ILE A 28 -7.35 27.20 -14.69
C ILE A 28 -7.21 26.77 -16.15
N SER A 29 -6.55 27.59 -16.95
CA SER A 29 -6.04 27.21 -18.29
C SER A 29 -4.78 26.35 -18.11
N ARG A 30 -4.67 25.32 -18.93
CA ARG A 30 -3.45 24.49 -19.01
C ARG A 30 -2.30 25.35 -19.52
N ASN A 31 -1.17 25.28 -18.87
CA ASN A 31 0.13 25.91 -19.10
C ASN A 31 0.41 27.18 -18.30
N SER A 32 0.96 26.98 -17.12
CA SER A 32 1.93 27.92 -16.56
C SER A 32 2.78 27.22 -15.49
N ARG A 33 4.08 27.19 -15.76
CA ARG A 33 5.10 26.94 -14.73
C ARG A 33 4.93 28.02 -13.67
N LEU A 34 4.41 27.67 -12.50
CA LEU A 34 4.43 28.56 -11.33
C LEU A 34 5.86 28.58 -10.79
N ASN A 35 6.63 29.61 -11.21
CA ASN A 35 7.79 30.05 -10.45
C ASN A 35 7.29 30.55 -9.11
N CYS A 36 7.52 29.79 -8.05
CA CYS A 36 7.30 30.21 -6.68
C CYS A 36 8.42 31.18 -6.27
N LEU A 37 8.19 32.48 -6.48
CA LEU A 37 9.00 33.55 -5.88
C LEU A 37 8.54 33.74 -4.42
N TYR A 38 9.02 32.89 -3.52
CA TYR A 38 9.04 33.13 -2.08
C TYR A 38 10.43 32.77 -1.56
N GLU A 39 11.31 33.77 -1.63
CA GLU A 39 12.53 33.79 -0.83
C GLU A 39 12.14 34.03 0.63
N ASN A 40 12.74 33.23 1.54
CA ASN A 40 12.74 33.36 3.00
C ASN A 40 11.44 33.00 3.75
N THR A 41 11.11 31.72 3.80
CA THR A 41 10.61 31.14 5.03
C THR A 41 11.31 29.80 5.24
N ASN A 42 11.72 29.50 6.49
CA ASN A 42 12.18 28.18 6.96
C ASN A 42 11.07 27.14 6.77
N CYS A 43 10.75 26.81 5.54
CA CYS A 43 10.05 25.60 5.22
C CYS A 43 11.03 24.46 5.57
N PRO A 44 10.76 23.58 6.54
CA PRO A 44 11.59 22.41 6.72
C PRO A 44 11.67 21.78 5.32
N LYS A 45 12.90 21.68 4.76
CA LYS A 45 13.12 20.92 3.53
C LYS A 45 12.42 19.60 3.75
N GLN A 46 11.30 19.41 3.08
CA GLN A 46 10.67 18.12 2.96
C GLN A 46 11.80 17.27 2.42
N LYS A 47 12.47 16.50 3.29
CA LYS A 47 13.36 15.45 2.85
C LYS A 47 12.52 14.72 1.83
N ASP A 48 12.98 14.66 0.58
CA ASP A 48 12.32 13.88 -0.44
C ASP A 48 12.14 12.49 0.17
N ALA A 49 10.98 12.27 0.77
CA ALA A 49 10.62 11.01 1.36
C ALA A 49 10.52 10.09 0.16
N MET A 50 11.57 9.31 -0.04
CA MET A 50 11.64 8.33 -1.10
C MET A 50 10.56 7.31 -0.81
N TYR A 51 9.37 7.57 -1.38
CA TYR A 51 8.21 6.71 -1.20
C TYR A 51 8.54 5.33 -1.77
N HIS A 52 8.84 4.41 -0.88
CA HIS A 52 9.22 3.06 -1.25
C HIS A 52 8.07 2.24 -1.84
N ASN A 53 6.82 2.71 -1.73
CA ASN A 53 5.65 2.01 -2.24
C ASN A 53 5.57 0.54 -1.83
N LEU A 54 5.94 0.26 -0.58
CA LEU A 54 5.98 -1.09 -0.05
C LEU A 54 4.57 -1.66 0.18
N ARG A 55 4.44 -2.95 -0.01
CA ARG A 55 3.19 -3.70 0.19
C ARG A 55 3.41 -4.92 1.07
N MET A 56 2.46 -5.16 1.94
CA MET A 56 2.26 -6.45 2.59
C MET A 56 1.11 -7.16 1.89
N VAL A 57 1.36 -8.35 1.35
CA VAL A 57 0.36 -9.14 0.64
C VAL A 57 -0.06 -10.30 1.53
N TYR A 58 -1.36 -10.40 1.76
CA TYR A 58 -2.00 -11.48 2.48
C TYR A 58 -2.54 -12.48 1.47
N ILE A 59 -2.16 -13.74 1.62
CA ILE A 59 -2.59 -14.85 0.77
C ILE A 59 -3.00 -15.99 1.69
N THR A 60 -4.18 -16.59 1.47
CA THR A 60 -4.55 -17.83 2.16
C THR A 60 -4.23 -19.03 1.28
N THR A 61 -3.84 -20.13 1.89
CA THR A 61 -3.51 -21.39 1.22
C THR A 61 -4.09 -22.56 2.01
N PRO A 62 -4.43 -23.70 1.37
CA PRO A 62 -5.03 -24.84 2.07
C PRO A 62 -4.10 -25.45 3.12
N ASP A 63 -2.79 -25.30 2.96
CA ASP A 63 -1.81 -25.90 3.86
C ASP A 63 -0.45 -25.19 3.80
N LYS A 64 0.39 -25.51 4.79
CA LYS A 64 1.75 -25.00 4.94
C LYS A 64 2.69 -25.39 3.78
N ALA A 65 2.50 -26.53 3.18
CA ALA A 65 3.36 -26.98 2.07
C ALA A 65 3.12 -26.13 0.83
N THR A 66 1.85 -25.85 0.54
CA THR A 66 1.45 -24.91 -0.53
C THR A 66 1.99 -23.51 -0.27
N ALA A 67 1.85 -22.97 0.95
CA ALA A 67 2.41 -21.68 1.34
C ALA A 67 3.93 -21.62 1.13
N LYS A 68 4.66 -22.66 1.57
CA LYS A 68 6.11 -22.76 1.36
C LYS A 68 6.49 -22.77 -0.13
N ASN A 69 5.79 -23.58 -0.92
CA ASN A 69 6.07 -23.68 -2.36
C ASN A 69 5.86 -22.35 -3.08
N LEU A 70 4.73 -21.67 -2.81
CA LEU A 70 4.45 -20.34 -3.37
C LEU A 70 5.47 -19.30 -2.91
N GLY A 71 5.77 -19.24 -1.62
CA GLY A 71 6.78 -18.35 -1.05
C GLY A 71 8.15 -18.53 -1.71
N HIS A 72 8.62 -19.76 -1.85
CA HIS A 72 9.87 -20.05 -2.55
C HIS A 72 9.86 -19.61 -4.01
N LYS A 73 8.77 -19.84 -4.75
CA LYS A 73 8.64 -19.41 -6.15
C LYS A 73 8.69 -17.90 -6.28
N ILE A 74 8.00 -17.19 -5.38
CA ILE A 74 7.97 -15.72 -5.33
C ILE A 74 9.37 -15.15 -5.06
N LEU A 75 10.04 -15.64 -4.01
CA LEU A 75 11.39 -15.19 -3.63
C LEU A 75 12.44 -15.54 -4.69
N LYS A 76 12.39 -16.76 -5.26
CA LYS A 76 13.32 -17.18 -6.32
C LYS A 76 13.23 -16.29 -7.55
N LYS A 77 12.05 -15.72 -7.83
CA LYS A 77 11.86 -14.78 -8.94
C LYS A 77 12.11 -13.32 -8.55
N ARG A 78 12.61 -13.06 -7.36
CA ARG A 78 12.84 -11.71 -6.85
C ARG A 78 11.57 -10.83 -6.85
N LEU A 79 10.39 -11.44 -6.73
CA LEU A 79 9.11 -10.72 -6.67
C LEU A 79 8.78 -10.21 -5.26
N ALA A 80 9.58 -10.55 -4.26
CA ALA A 80 9.44 -10.10 -2.89
C ALA A 80 10.75 -10.20 -2.14
N ALA A 81 10.88 -9.38 -1.07
CA ALA A 81 12.01 -9.44 -0.16
C ALA A 81 11.81 -10.49 0.93
N CYS A 82 10.57 -10.73 1.34
CA CYS A 82 10.27 -11.55 2.52
C CYS A 82 8.96 -12.31 2.32
N ALA A 83 8.94 -13.57 2.83
CA ALA A 83 7.76 -14.41 2.94
C ALA A 83 7.68 -14.95 4.38
N ASN A 84 6.57 -14.72 5.07
CA ASN A 84 6.27 -15.28 6.39
C ASN A 84 5.09 -16.24 6.27
N ILE A 85 5.10 -17.33 7.02
CA ILE A 85 4.07 -18.34 6.99
C ILE A 85 3.50 -18.51 8.38
N VAL A 86 2.17 -18.38 8.51
CA VAL A 86 1.44 -18.60 9.75
C VAL A 86 0.49 -19.77 9.54
N ASP A 87 0.76 -20.87 10.22
CA ASP A 87 0.02 -22.11 10.11
C ASP A 87 -1.13 -22.16 11.13
N GLY A 88 -2.14 -22.98 10.87
CA GLY A 88 -3.23 -23.25 11.81
C GLY A 88 -4.30 -22.17 11.88
N MET A 89 -4.53 -21.42 10.81
CA MET A 89 -5.65 -20.49 10.70
C MET A 89 -6.95 -21.27 10.49
N GLU A 90 -8.00 -20.87 11.18
CA GLU A 90 -9.37 -21.33 10.95
C GLU A 90 -10.12 -20.24 10.19
N SER A 91 -10.74 -20.60 9.06
CA SER A 91 -11.49 -19.70 8.19
C SER A 91 -12.97 -20.07 8.19
N MET A 92 -13.83 -19.08 8.32
CA MET A 92 -15.29 -19.22 8.15
C MET A 92 -15.74 -18.24 7.08
N TYR A 93 -16.45 -18.71 6.07
CA TYR A 93 -16.87 -17.86 4.94
C TYR A 93 -18.14 -18.40 4.26
N TRP A 94 -18.82 -17.54 3.53
CA TRP A 94 -19.93 -17.91 2.70
C TRP A 94 -19.46 -18.56 1.41
N TRP A 95 -19.90 -19.79 1.16
CA TRP A 95 -19.65 -20.51 -0.09
C TRP A 95 -20.92 -21.22 -0.54
N GLU A 96 -21.35 -20.99 -1.79
CA GLU A 96 -22.56 -21.59 -2.36
C GLU A 96 -23.81 -21.49 -1.46
N GLY A 97 -24.01 -20.35 -0.82
CA GLY A 97 -25.18 -20.05 0.01
C GLY A 97 -25.17 -20.67 1.42
N LYS A 98 -24.06 -21.23 1.86
CA LYS A 98 -23.87 -21.77 3.22
C LYS A 98 -22.57 -21.30 3.86
N ILE A 99 -22.51 -21.33 5.18
CA ILE A 99 -21.25 -21.09 5.91
C ILE A 99 -20.41 -22.36 5.80
N THR A 100 -19.17 -22.18 5.37
CA THR A 100 -18.14 -23.22 5.25
C THR A 100 -17.01 -22.89 6.23
N GLU A 101 -16.45 -23.91 6.87
CA GLU A 101 -15.32 -23.81 7.78
C GLU A 101 -14.17 -24.64 7.25
N ASP A 102 -12.98 -24.04 7.17
CA ASP A 102 -11.77 -24.70 6.69
C ASP A 102 -10.55 -24.35 7.55
N LYS A 103 -9.58 -25.25 7.57
CA LYS A 103 -8.25 -24.97 8.10
C LYS A 103 -7.37 -24.49 6.97
N GLU A 104 -6.78 -23.32 7.16
CA GLU A 104 -5.93 -22.69 6.17
C GLU A 104 -4.58 -22.26 6.77
N CYS A 105 -3.69 -21.82 5.90
CA CYS A 105 -2.40 -21.27 6.26
C CYS A 105 -2.27 -19.88 5.61
N ILE A 106 -1.73 -18.90 6.34
CA ILE A 106 -1.47 -17.56 5.83
C ILE A 106 -0.05 -17.49 5.27
N LEU A 107 0.08 -17.00 4.05
CA LEU A 107 1.33 -16.59 3.45
C LEU A 107 1.36 -15.05 3.38
N LEU A 108 2.19 -14.42 4.20
CA LEU A 108 2.43 -12.97 4.19
C LEU A 108 3.67 -12.67 3.35
N ILE A 109 3.49 -11.87 2.32
CA ILE A 109 4.58 -11.45 1.42
C ILE A 109 4.83 -9.96 1.59
N LYS A 110 6.10 -9.57 1.70
CA LYS A 110 6.49 -8.16 1.72
C LYS A 110 7.26 -7.84 0.46
N THR A 111 6.76 -6.85 -0.28
CA THR A 111 7.27 -6.53 -1.62
C THR A 111 7.10 -5.04 -1.97
N HIS A 112 7.59 -4.66 -3.12
CA HIS A 112 7.36 -3.35 -3.72
C HIS A 112 6.12 -3.41 -4.66
N TYR A 113 5.40 -2.30 -4.77
CA TYR A 113 4.18 -2.20 -5.58
C TYR A 113 4.39 -2.63 -7.05
N SER A 114 5.54 -2.30 -7.65
CA SER A 114 5.82 -2.67 -9.05
C SER A 114 5.79 -4.17 -9.32
N ASN A 115 6.02 -5.00 -8.30
CA ASN A 115 6.03 -6.45 -8.41
C ASN A 115 4.63 -7.07 -8.33
N MET A 116 3.63 -6.32 -7.84
CA MET A 116 2.29 -6.86 -7.53
C MET A 116 1.65 -7.59 -8.70
N LYS A 117 1.69 -7.00 -9.91
CA LYS A 117 1.07 -7.62 -11.11
C LYS A 117 1.66 -8.99 -11.44
N GLN A 118 2.99 -9.13 -11.31
CA GLN A 118 3.67 -10.38 -11.62
C GLN A 118 3.52 -11.40 -10.49
N LEU A 119 3.53 -10.92 -9.25
CA LEU A 119 3.29 -11.73 -8.06
C LEU A 119 1.89 -12.35 -8.11
N THR A 120 0.86 -11.54 -8.35
CA THR A 120 -0.53 -12.00 -8.46
C THR A 120 -0.66 -13.08 -9.53
N LYS A 121 -0.17 -12.84 -10.75
CA LYS A 121 -0.19 -13.84 -11.83
C LYS A 121 0.55 -15.13 -11.47
N LEU A 122 1.66 -15.03 -10.72
CA LEU A 122 2.39 -16.22 -10.30
C LEU A 122 1.58 -17.03 -9.29
N VAL A 123 0.95 -16.36 -8.32
CA VAL A 123 0.11 -17.01 -7.31
C VAL A 123 -1.09 -17.66 -7.99
N GLU A 124 -1.87 -16.95 -8.79
CA GLU A 124 -3.03 -17.48 -9.53
C GLU A 124 -2.67 -18.72 -10.34
N LYS A 125 -1.53 -18.71 -11.00
CA LYS A 125 -1.06 -19.86 -11.82
C LYS A 125 -0.74 -21.11 -11.00
N HIS A 126 -0.31 -20.97 -9.74
CA HIS A 126 0.23 -22.07 -8.95
C HIS A 126 -0.56 -22.37 -7.69
N HIS A 127 -1.61 -21.60 -7.44
CA HIS A 127 -2.52 -21.83 -6.33
C HIS A 127 -3.49 -22.95 -6.66
N PRO A 128 -3.85 -23.83 -5.69
CA PRO A 128 -4.82 -24.91 -5.94
C PRO A 128 -6.27 -24.42 -6.04
N TYR A 129 -6.58 -23.20 -5.54
CA TYR A 129 -7.91 -22.62 -5.66
C TYR A 129 -8.08 -21.87 -6.98
N ASP A 130 -9.25 -21.95 -7.58
CA ASP A 130 -9.59 -21.21 -8.81
C ASP A 130 -9.67 -19.69 -8.54
N CYS A 131 -10.07 -19.30 -7.33
CA CYS A 131 -10.14 -17.90 -6.89
C CYS A 131 -9.39 -17.72 -5.55
N PRO A 132 -8.05 -17.63 -5.56
CA PRO A 132 -7.28 -17.47 -4.35
C PRO A 132 -7.45 -16.09 -3.72
N CYS A 133 -7.47 -16.03 -2.39
CA CYS A 133 -7.40 -14.78 -1.66
C CYS A 133 -6.00 -14.16 -1.82
N ILE A 134 -5.91 -13.01 -2.50
CA ILE A 134 -4.68 -12.24 -2.67
C ILE A 134 -5.01 -10.77 -2.41
N ILE A 135 -4.71 -10.27 -1.21
CA ILE A 135 -5.03 -8.90 -0.78
C ILE A 135 -3.74 -8.18 -0.43
N SER A 136 -3.57 -6.94 -0.88
CA SER A 136 -2.41 -6.14 -0.54
C SER A 136 -2.76 -4.95 0.34
N TYR A 137 -1.91 -4.71 1.36
CA TYR A 137 -1.96 -3.55 2.24
C TYR A 137 -0.76 -2.66 1.99
N THR A 138 -0.94 -1.35 2.06
CA THR A 138 0.17 -0.39 2.01
C THR A 138 0.92 -0.44 3.34
N ILE A 139 2.25 -0.54 3.29
CA ILE A 139 3.11 -0.36 4.45
C ILE A 139 3.37 1.16 4.58
N THR A 140 3.11 1.72 5.75
CA THR A 140 3.37 3.14 6.05
C THR A 140 4.87 3.44 5.99
N GLU A 141 5.23 4.64 5.54
CA GLU A 141 6.63 4.98 5.28
C GLU A 141 7.24 5.87 6.36
N ASP A 142 6.41 6.44 7.18
CA ASP A 142 6.75 7.35 8.30
C ASP A 142 6.76 6.67 9.68
N GLU A 143 6.37 5.38 9.75
CA GLU A 143 6.26 4.64 11.01
C GLU A 143 7.16 3.40 11.04
N GLY A 144 7.52 2.94 12.24
CA GLY A 144 8.29 1.72 12.49
C GLY A 144 9.78 1.85 12.15
N SER A 145 10.45 0.73 11.90
CA SER A 145 11.88 0.66 11.67
C SER A 145 12.27 1.13 10.27
N GLU A 146 12.93 2.28 10.15
CA GLU A 146 13.44 2.81 8.89
C GLU A 146 14.45 1.84 8.23
N GLY A 147 15.39 1.31 9.01
CA GLY A 147 16.41 0.37 8.51
C GLY A 147 15.78 -0.88 7.89
N TYR A 148 14.70 -1.40 8.50
CA TYR A 148 13.98 -2.54 7.97
C TYR A 148 13.23 -2.19 6.66
N ARG A 149 12.60 -1.02 6.58
CA ARG A 149 11.94 -0.56 5.35
C ARG A 149 12.93 -0.38 4.19
N ASN A 150 14.10 0.21 4.47
CA ASN A 150 15.17 0.37 3.48
C ASN A 150 15.67 -0.98 2.96
N TRP A 151 15.90 -1.96 3.86
CA TRP A 151 16.24 -3.32 3.48
C TRP A 151 15.14 -3.96 2.62
N LEU A 152 13.88 -3.85 3.04
CA LEU A 152 12.74 -4.39 2.31
C LEU A 152 12.63 -3.81 0.90
N TYR A 153 12.87 -2.51 0.76
CA TYR A 153 12.90 -1.82 -0.53
C TYR A 153 14.01 -2.37 -1.40
N SER A 154 15.25 -2.40 -0.91
CA SER A 154 16.43 -2.85 -1.68
C SER A 154 16.29 -4.30 -2.17
N GLU A 155 15.76 -5.20 -1.33
CA GLU A 155 15.56 -6.60 -1.69
C GLU A 155 14.34 -6.85 -2.60
N SER A 156 13.42 -5.90 -2.68
CA SER A 156 12.26 -5.96 -3.57
C SER A 156 12.51 -5.34 -4.95
N GLN A 157 13.64 -4.67 -5.17
CA GLN A 157 14.04 -4.14 -6.48
C GLN A 157 14.69 -5.24 -7.31
N ARG A 158 14.45 -5.21 -8.60
CA ARG A 158 15.05 -6.12 -9.59
C ARG A 158 16.32 -5.54 -10.16
#